data_62b82caf28312c54d0191b75d445cc6f
#
_entry.id   62b82caf28312c54d0191b75d445cc6f
#
_cell.length_a   1.000
_cell.length_b   1.000
_cell.length_c   1.000
_cell.angle_alpha   90.00
_cell.angle_beta   90.00
_cell.angle_gamma   90.00
#
_symmetry.space_group_name_H-M   'P 1'
#
loop_
_entity.id
_entity.type
_entity.pdbx_description
1 polymer ?
#
loop_
_entity_poly.entity_id
_entity_poly.type
_entity_poly.pdbx_seq_one_letter_code
_entity_poly.pdbx_strand_id
1 'polypeptide(L)'
;YLHAAGHDLGLLAGVVPIDGAAYDVPAQMTDGAKIMQSTYAQAFGTDPARQRALSPYWHADGPNAKAFLILHVERADGKRQSEALAKALRKGGAEVQLEAFSGKGMRGHAEINRKLGDPNYPATPVVDAWLEQLFKK
;
A
#
# COMPACT_ATOMS: atom_id res chain seq x y z
N TYR A 1 9.74 -8.21 -0.32
CA TYR A 1 9.67 -9.64 0.02
C TYR A 1 9.90 -10.55 -1.18
N LEU A 2 9.11 -10.45 -2.25
CA LEU A 2 9.24 -11.31 -3.44
C LEU A 2 10.64 -11.27 -4.05
N HIS A 3 11.23 -10.08 -4.21
CA HIS A 3 12.60 -9.95 -4.69
C HIS A 3 13.62 -10.61 -3.73
N ALA A 4 13.49 -10.36 -2.42
CA ALA A 4 14.34 -10.99 -1.41
C ALA A 4 14.19 -12.53 -1.38
N ALA A 5 13.06 -13.06 -1.86
CA ALA A 5 12.82 -14.49 -2.07
C ALA A 5 13.28 -15.01 -3.45
N GLY A 6 13.99 -14.19 -4.25
CA GLY A 6 14.56 -14.59 -5.54
C GLY A 6 13.59 -14.50 -6.73
N HIS A 7 12.43 -13.85 -6.58
CA HIS A 7 11.49 -13.67 -7.68
C HIS A 7 11.87 -12.46 -8.56
N ASP A 8 11.73 -12.62 -9.87
CA ASP A 8 11.89 -11.51 -10.83
C ASP A 8 10.67 -10.59 -10.79
N LEU A 9 10.88 -9.33 -10.41
CA LEU A 9 9.84 -8.30 -10.41
C LEU A 9 9.68 -7.60 -11.76
N GLY A 10 10.55 -7.87 -12.74
CA GLY A 10 10.48 -7.30 -14.08
C GLY A 10 9.21 -7.69 -14.85
N LEU A 11 8.53 -8.75 -14.42
CA LEU A 11 7.23 -9.18 -14.96
C LEU A 11 6.05 -8.36 -14.42
N LEU A 12 6.24 -7.58 -13.34
CA LEU A 12 5.19 -6.73 -12.78
C LEU A 12 5.17 -5.38 -13.52
N ALA A 13 4.15 -5.17 -14.33
CA ALA A 13 3.94 -3.88 -15.00
C ALA A 13 3.73 -2.75 -13.99
N GLY A 14 2.96 -3.01 -12.94
CA GLY A 14 2.71 -2.07 -11.85
C GLY A 14 2.01 -2.71 -10.64
N VAL A 15 1.83 -1.93 -9.58
CA VAL A 15 1.22 -2.36 -8.33
C VAL A 15 0.22 -1.33 -7.84
N VAL A 16 -0.96 -1.77 -7.41
CA VAL A 16 -2.02 -0.92 -6.86
C VAL A 16 -2.32 -1.31 -5.41
N PRO A 17 -1.63 -0.72 -4.41
CA PRO A 17 -1.99 -0.88 -3.01
C PRO A 17 -3.28 -0.13 -2.68
N ILE A 18 -4.27 -0.82 -2.08
CA ILE A 18 -5.61 -0.29 -1.80
C ILE A 18 -5.79 -0.13 -0.29
N ASP A 19 -5.68 1.09 0.19
CA ASP A 19 -5.88 1.52 1.58
C ASP A 19 -5.24 0.58 2.62
N GLY A 20 -4.03 0.13 2.34
CA GLY A 20 -3.26 -0.68 3.28
C GLY A 20 -2.87 0.11 4.53
N ALA A 21 -2.70 -0.63 5.62
CA ALA A 21 -1.91 -0.23 6.77
C ALA A 21 -0.81 -1.28 6.94
N ALA A 22 0.17 -1.07 7.80
CA ALA A 22 1.29 -1.99 7.93
C ALA A 22 2.20 -2.08 6.67
N TYR A 23 2.26 -1.03 5.87
CA TYR A 23 3.38 -0.85 4.95
C TYR A 23 4.71 -0.69 5.69
N ASP A 24 4.65 -0.09 6.88
CA ASP A 24 5.68 -0.11 7.92
C ASP A 24 5.11 -0.82 9.15
N VAL A 25 5.42 -2.10 9.31
CA VAL A 25 4.88 -2.93 10.40
C VAL A 25 5.29 -2.40 11.78
N PRO A 26 6.56 -2.05 12.07
CA PRO A 26 6.93 -1.41 13.33
C PRO A 26 6.08 -0.17 13.66
N ALA A 27 5.86 0.71 12.69
CA ALA A 27 5.01 1.88 12.89
C ALA A 27 3.55 1.48 13.14
N GLN A 28 3.02 0.47 12.45
CA GLN A 28 1.67 -0.03 12.69
C GLN A 28 1.49 -0.65 14.08
N MET A 29 2.50 -1.35 14.58
CA MET A 29 2.49 -1.89 15.95
C MET A 29 2.41 -0.80 17.01
N THR A 30 2.93 0.40 16.72
CA THR A 30 2.89 1.55 17.64
C THR A 30 1.62 2.37 17.47
N ASP A 31 1.27 2.70 16.24
CA ASP A 31 0.28 3.71 15.88
C ASP A 31 -1.10 3.12 15.53
N GLY A 32 -1.17 1.82 15.29
CA GLY A 32 -2.40 1.14 14.91
C GLY A 32 -3.43 1.12 16.02
N ALA A 33 -4.69 0.93 15.64
CA ALA A 33 -5.81 0.89 16.59
C ALA A 33 -5.57 -0.14 17.70
N LYS A 34 -5.73 0.26 18.96
CA LYS A 34 -5.48 -0.60 20.14
C LYS A 34 -6.22 -1.94 20.08
N ILE A 35 -7.45 -1.94 19.55
CA ILE A 35 -8.26 -3.15 19.39
C ILE A 35 -7.64 -4.17 18.42
N MET A 36 -6.77 -3.71 17.52
CA MET A 36 -6.11 -4.56 16.51
C MET A 36 -4.72 -5.05 16.94
N GLN A 37 -4.20 -4.62 18.10
CA GLN A 37 -2.83 -4.92 18.52
C GLN A 37 -2.56 -6.42 18.64
N SER A 38 -3.49 -7.18 19.20
CA SER A 38 -3.36 -8.65 19.31
C SER A 38 -3.34 -9.31 17.92
N THR A 39 -4.15 -8.83 16.98
CA THR A 39 -4.19 -9.33 15.60
C THR A 39 -2.88 -9.02 14.87
N TYR A 40 -2.35 -7.82 15.05
CA TYR A 40 -1.04 -7.45 14.48
C TYR A 40 0.09 -8.29 15.06
N ALA A 41 0.11 -8.51 16.38
CA ALA A 41 1.11 -9.35 17.03
C ALA A 41 1.04 -10.81 16.56
N GLN A 42 -0.16 -11.34 16.32
CA GLN A 42 -0.34 -12.68 15.76
C GLN A 42 0.14 -12.76 14.30
N ALA A 43 -0.16 -11.74 13.49
CA ALA A 43 0.19 -11.72 12.07
C ALA A 43 1.69 -11.50 11.84
N PHE A 44 2.28 -10.54 12.54
CA PHE A 44 3.66 -10.05 12.27
C PHE A 44 4.68 -10.49 13.32
N GLY A 45 4.23 -11.05 14.44
CA GLY A 45 5.09 -11.35 15.58
C GLY A 45 5.51 -10.11 16.35
N THR A 46 6.39 -10.31 17.35
CA THR A 46 6.89 -9.24 18.21
C THR A 46 8.38 -8.92 17.97
N ASP A 47 9.05 -9.67 17.10
CA ASP A 47 10.44 -9.43 16.74
C ASP A 47 10.55 -8.26 15.74
N PRO A 48 11.25 -7.16 16.09
CA PRO A 48 11.42 -6.00 15.22
C PRO A 48 12.13 -6.30 13.90
N ALA A 49 13.07 -7.25 13.89
CA ALA A 49 13.78 -7.62 12.66
C ALA A 49 12.83 -8.30 11.67
N ARG A 50 11.99 -9.22 12.17
CA ARG A 50 10.94 -9.86 11.37
C ARG A 50 9.91 -8.85 10.86
N GLN A 51 9.49 -7.92 11.71
CA GLN A 51 8.53 -6.88 11.33
C GLN A 51 9.06 -6.00 10.20
N ARG A 52 10.34 -5.59 10.24
CA ARG A 52 10.98 -4.85 9.14
C ARG A 52 11.07 -5.68 7.88
N ALA A 53 11.45 -6.95 7.98
CA ALA A 53 11.53 -7.86 6.84
C ALA A 53 10.18 -8.08 6.14
N LEU A 54 9.06 -7.95 6.86
CA LEU A 54 7.71 -8.04 6.33
C LEU A 54 7.14 -6.70 5.83
N SER A 55 7.85 -5.58 6.01
CA SER A 55 7.36 -4.24 5.71
C SER A 55 7.75 -3.78 4.31
N PRO A 56 6.81 -3.53 3.38
CA PRO A 56 7.10 -2.96 2.07
C PRO A 56 7.93 -1.68 2.11
N TYR A 57 7.70 -0.83 3.09
CA TYR A 57 8.43 0.42 3.30
C TYR A 57 9.95 0.23 3.41
N TRP A 58 10.39 -0.80 4.13
CA TRP A 58 11.82 -1.09 4.35
C TRP A 58 12.52 -1.75 3.15
N HIS A 59 11.75 -2.08 2.10
CA HIS A 59 12.25 -2.64 0.83
C HIS A 59 12.01 -1.69 -0.35
N ALA A 60 11.53 -0.47 -0.09
CA ALA A 60 11.13 0.47 -1.13
C ALA A 60 12.30 1.13 -1.89
N ASP A 61 13.53 0.98 -1.40
CA ASP A 61 14.75 1.46 -2.07
C ASP A 61 15.23 0.54 -3.21
N GLY A 62 14.49 -0.54 -3.49
CA GLY A 62 14.61 -1.31 -4.71
C GLY A 62 15.17 -2.71 -4.57
N PRO A 63 15.21 -3.50 -5.64
CA PRO A 63 14.47 -3.30 -6.89
C PRO A 63 12.97 -3.49 -6.71
N ASN A 64 12.18 -2.67 -7.41
CA ASN A 64 10.72 -2.62 -7.32
C ASN A 64 10.06 -2.75 -8.71
N ALA A 65 8.74 -2.94 -8.76
CA ALA A 65 7.96 -2.64 -9.94
C ALA A 65 8.16 -1.17 -10.36
N LYS A 66 8.04 -0.86 -11.65
CA LYS A 66 8.33 0.48 -12.18
C LYS A 66 7.28 1.52 -11.80
N ALA A 67 6.02 1.09 -11.66
CA ALA A 67 4.89 1.99 -11.44
C ALA A 67 4.01 1.54 -10.26
N PHE A 68 3.55 2.51 -9.48
CA PHE A 68 2.64 2.31 -8.36
C PHE A 68 1.49 3.30 -8.41
N LEU A 69 0.27 2.83 -8.16
CA LEU A 69 -0.89 3.67 -7.84
C LEU A 69 -1.34 3.34 -6.41
N ILE A 70 -1.05 4.19 -5.46
CA ILE A 70 -1.39 3.98 -4.05
C ILE A 70 -2.71 4.70 -3.76
N LEU A 71 -3.72 3.95 -3.32
CA LEU A 71 -5.04 4.47 -2.95
C LEU A 71 -5.19 4.46 -1.43
N HIS A 72 -5.75 5.52 -0.85
CA HIS A 72 -6.12 5.52 0.56
C HIS A 72 -7.40 6.32 0.81
N VAL A 73 -8.05 6.04 1.94
CA VAL A 73 -9.20 6.80 2.45
C VAL A 73 -8.82 7.63 3.69
N GLU A 74 -9.79 8.35 4.27
CA GLU A 74 -9.61 9.19 5.47
C GLU A 74 -9.44 8.34 6.74
N ARG A 75 -8.29 7.64 6.81
CA ARG A 75 -7.86 6.82 7.95
C ARG A 75 -6.44 7.23 8.32
N ALA A 76 -6.23 7.73 9.54
CA ALA A 76 -5.00 8.41 9.94
C ALA A 76 -3.73 7.55 9.77
N ASP A 77 -3.79 6.26 10.16
CA ASP A 77 -2.70 5.30 9.98
C ASP A 77 -2.49 4.96 8.49
N GLY A 78 -3.55 4.68 7.74
CA GLY A 78 -3.51 4.38 6.32
C GLY A 78 -2.93 5.54 5.49
N LYS A 79 -3.38 6.78 5.76
CA LYS A 79 -2.84 7.98 5.11
C LYS A 79 -1.34 8.13 5.34
N ARG A 80 -0.91 8.14 6.63
CA ARG A 80 0.52 8.31 6.95
C ARG A 80 1.39 7.25 6.30
N GLN A 81 0.98 6.00 6.34
CA GLN A 81 1.74 4.90 5.78
C GLN A 81 1.75 4.92 4.25
N SER A 82 0.64 5.29 3.60
CA SER A 82 0.58 5.47 2.15
C SER A 82 1.51 6.59 1.68
N GLU A 83 1.50 7.74 2.37
CA GLU A 83 2.41 8.86 2.09
C GLU A 83 3.88 8.49 2.29
N ALA A 84 4.20 7.78 3.37
CA ALA A 84 5.56 7.30 3.65
C ALA A 84 6.05 6.31 2.60
N LEU A 85 5.23 5.33 2.24
CA LEU A 85 5.54 4.35 1.20
C LEU A 85 5.74 5.04 -0.16
N ALA A 86 4.84 5.95 -0.55
CA ALA A 86 4.96 6.70 -1.80
C ALA A 86 6.28 7.48 -1.88
N LYS A 87 6.66 8.14 -0.79
CA LYS A 87 7.94 8.87 -0.70
C LYS A 87 9.15 7.94 -0.83
N ALA A 88 9.11 6.80 -0.16
CA ALA A 88 10.20 5.82 -0.19
C ALA A 88 10.36 5.20 -1.59
N LEU A 89 9.26 4.81 -2.24
CA LEU A 89 9.25 4.25 -3.59
C LEU A 89 9.77 5.26 -4.63
N ARG A 90 9.34 6.54 -4.55
CA ARG A 90 9.88 7.61 -5.43
C ARG A 90 11.38 7.79 -5.25
N LYS A 91 11.88 7.74 -4.00
CA LYS A 91 13.32 7.79 -3.71
C LYS A 91 14.05 6.59 -4.32
N GLY A 92 13.42 5.42 -4.34
CA GLY A 92 13.92 4.20 -4.98
C GLY A 92 13.77 4.18 -6.52
N GLY A 93 13.29 5.27 -7.13
CA GLY A 93 13.21 5.42 -8.60
C GLY A 93 11.90 4.94 -9.23
N ALA A 94 10.90 4.53 -8.45
CA ALA A 94 9.60 4.13 -8.99
C ALA A 94 8.73 5.35 -9.36
N GLU A 95 7.93 5.22 -10.42
CA GLU A 95 6.84 6.15 -10.74
C GLU A 95 5.69 5.91 -9.74
N VAL A 96 5.27 6.92 -8.99
CA VAL A 96 4.23 6.75 -7.97
C VAL A 96 3.16 7.83 -8.07
N GLN A 97 1.93 7.39 -8.30
CA GLN A 97 0.71 8.17 -8.11
C GLN A 97 0.11 7.81 -6.75
N LEU A 98 -0.32 8.82 -5.99
CA LEU A 98 -0.95 8.66 -4.68
C LEU A 98 -2.28 9.39 -4.69
N GLU A 99 -3.37 8.66 -4.45
CA GLU A 99 -4.73 9.18 -4.52
C GLU A 99 -5.50 8.97 -3.22
N ALA A 100 -6.17 10.03 -2.79
CA ALA A 100 -6.99 10.05 -1.58
C ALA A 100 -8.48 10.08 -1.93
N PHE A 101 -9.27 9.23 -1.29
CA PHE A 101 -10.70 9.16 -1.47
C PHE A 101 -11.45 9.42 -0.16
N SER A 102 -12.67 9.93 -0.27
CA SER A 102 -13.55 10.09 0.87
C SER A 102 -13.93 8.72 1.47
N GLY A 103 -14.15 8.72 2.77
CA GLY A 103 -14.48 7.51 3.54
C GLY A 103 -13.68 7.43 4.83
N LYS A 104 -14.35 7.30 5.97
CA LYS A 104 -13.70 7.39 7.29
C LYS A 104 -13.44 6.03 7.91
N GLY A 105 -12.25 5.87 8.48
CA GLY A 105 -11.86 4.73 9.30
C GLY A 105 -12.07 3.39 8.61
N MET A 106 -12.41 2.36 9.38
CA MET A 106 -12.64 1.00 8.87
C MET A 106 -13.84 0.88 7.93
N ARG A 107 -14.83 1.79 8.03
CA ARG A 107 -15.96 1.80 7.08
C ARG A 107 -15.51 2.22 5.69
N GLY A 108 -14.72 3.29 5.61
CA GLY A 108 -14.12 3.74 4.34
C GLY A 108 -13.20 2.68 3.74
N HIS A 109 -12.37 2.03 4.59
CA HIS A 109 -11.53 0.90 4.19
C HIS A 109 -12.34 -0.24 3.57
N ALA A 110 -13.40 -0.67 4.23
CA ALA A 110 -14.27 -1.74 3.70
C ALA A 110 -14.98 -1.31 2.42
N GLU A 111 -15.35 -0.03 2.31
CA GLU A 111 -16.06 0.51 1.15
C GLU A 111 -15.18 0.54 -0.10
N ILE A 112 -13.95 1.07 -0.03
CA ILE A 112 -13.05 1.10 -1.19
C ILE A 112 -12.72 -0.31 -1.67
N ASN A 113 -12.49 -1.25 -0.76
CA ASN A 113 -12.19 -2.64 -1.12
C ASN A 113 -13.38 -3.38 -1.75
N ARG A 114 -14.61 -3.02 -1.37
CA ARG A 114 -15.83 -3.67 -1.89
C ARG A 114 -16.32 -3.05 -3.20
N LYS A 115 -16.17 -1.73 -3.34
CA LYS A 115 -16.78 -0.96 -4.45
C LYS A 115 -15.82 -0.67 -5.60
N LEU A 116 -14.53 -0.90 -5.43
CA LEU A 116 -13.59 -0.76 -6.54
C LEU A 116 -14.01 -1.70 -7.68
N GLY A 117 -14.16 -1.13 -8.89
CA GLY A 117 -14.76 -1.78 -10.05
C GLY A 117 -16.21 -1.37 -10.34
N ASP A 118 -16.93 -0.77 -9.38
CA ASP A 118 -18.21 -0.11 -9.66
C ASP A 118 -17.93 1.21 -10.42
N PRO A 119 -18.49 1.42 -11.63
CA PRO A 119 -18.22 2.63 -12.42
C PRO A 119 -18.63 3.93 -11.72
N ASN A 120 -19.56 3.86 -10.74
CA ASN A 120 -19.98 5.02 -9.96
C ASN A 120 -19.11 5.27 -8.71
N TYR A 121 -18.16 4.39 -8.40
CA TYR A 121 -17.27 4.59 -7.28
C TYR A 121 -16.06 5.44 -7.70
N PRO A 122 -15.74 6.53 -6.97
CA PRO A 122 -14.74 7.51 -7.43
C PRO A 122 -13.34 6.95 -7.73
N ALA A 123 -12.93 5.87 -7.07
CA ALA A 123 -11.63 5.27 -7.31
C ALA A 123 -11.57 4.46 -8.61
N THR A 124 -12.69 3.95 -9.11
CA THR A 124 -12.72 3.08 -10.29
C THR A 124 -12.18 3.78 -11.55
N PRO A 125 -12.69 4.96 -11.96
CA PRO A 125 -12.16 5.64 -13.15
C PRO A 125 -10.70 6.07 -13.01
N VAL A 126 -10.22 6.29 -11.79
CA VAL A 126 -8.79 6.60 -11.55
C VAL A 126 -7.91 5.39 -11.81
N VAL A 127 -8.32 4.21 -11.31
CA VAL A 127 -7.60 2.96 -11.56
C VAL A 127 -7.63 2.60 -13.04
N ASP A 128 -8.79 2.73 -13.70
CA ASP A 128 -8.95 2.43 -15.12
C ASP A 128 -8.03 3.31 -15.98
N ALA A 129 -8.03 4.62 -15.72
CA ALA A 129 -7.16 5.56 -16.45
C ALA A 129 -5.67 5.24 -16.22
N TRP A 130 -5.29 4.90 -14.99
CA TRP A 130 -3.91 4.53 -14.67
C TRP A 130 -3.50 3.22 -15.38
N LEU A 131 -4.35 2.20 -15.39
CA LEU A 131 -4.10 0.95 -16.11
C LEU A 131 -3.99 1.17 -17.62
N GLU A 132 -4.88 2.00 -18.20
CA GLU A 132 -4.78 2.37 -19.60
C GLU A 132 -3.43 3.02 -19.96
N GLN A 133 -2.95 3.94 -19.11
CA GLN A 133 -1.65 4.59 -19.32
C GLN A 133 -0.49 3.58 -19.18
N LEU A 134 -0.58 2.68 -18.21
CA LEU A 134 0.45 1.68 -17.96
C LEU A 134 0.64 0.73 -19.14
N PHE A 135 -0.45 0.33 -19.79
CA PHE A 135 -0.43 -0.63 -20.90
C PHE A 135 -0.39 0.01 -22.32
N LYS A 136 -0.47 1.33 -22.42
CA LYS A 136 -0.21 2.06 -23.67
C LYS A 136 1.27 2.32 -23.94
N LYS A 137 2.13 2.11 -22.96
CA LYS A 137 3.59 2.22 -23.09
C LYS A 137 4.17 0.90 -23.59
#